data_019945e5c1e1b3705dd28245f7f02240
#
_entry.id   019945e5c1e1b3705dd28245f7f02240
#
_cell.length_a   1.000
_cell.length_b   1.000
_cell.length_c   1.000
_cell.angle_alpha   90.00
_cell.angle_beta   90.00
_cell.angle_gamma   90.00
#
_symmetry.space_group_name_H-M   'P 1'
#
loop_
_entity.id
_entity.type
_entity.pdbx_description
1 polymer ?
#
loop_
_entity_poly.entity_id
_entity_poly.type
_entity_poly.pdbx_seq_one_letter_code
_entity_poly.pdbx_strand_id
1 'polypeptide(L)'
;MNSLITFSGGIDSALSAYKKLTQTDNAVHLHHIRMINKENRHTAEDIAVRNLFDAFQRIRPCILTKSTWDACKESRFIPADMHIVAFTAAQICVSNKSIQHAVVGTNLSDVLRGQDVVQRGAIAEQIFDLAKLDSKAVWTRNIFELNDEQIKVELPEELYNLTHSCRTPRKDHSPCHRCKTCKQKNL
;
A
#
# COMPACT_ATOMS: atom_id res chain seq x y z
N MET A 1 -3.66 -20.64 -0.03
CA MET A 1 -3.48 -19.63 1.06
C MET A 1 -4.00 -18.29 0.56
N ASN A 2 -4.64 -17.47 1.40
CA ASN A 2 -5.17 -16.17 0.97
C ASN A 2 -4.25 -15.04 1.43
N SER A 3 -4.02 -14.05 0.55
CA SER A 3 -3.18 -12.89 0.85
C SER A 3 -4.02 -11.62 0.86
N LEU A 4 -3.91 -10.83 1.93
CA LEU A 4 -4.40 -9.46 2.02
C LEU A 4 -3.25 -8.53 1.60
N ILE A 5 -3.48 -7.68 0.61
CA ILE A 5 -2.52 -6.65 0.21
C ILE A 5 -3.05 -5.30 0.69
N THR A 6 -2.26 -4.57 1.49
CA THR A 6 -2.57 -3.19 1.84
C THR A 6 -2.28 -2.31 0.62
N PHE A 7 -3.35 -1.83 -0.03
CA PHE A 7 -3.30 -1.35 -1.40
C PHE A 7 -3.56 0.16 -1.49
N SER A 8 -2.49 0.94 -1.63
CA SER A 8 -2.56 2.41 -1.68
C SER A 8 -2.69 2.97 -3.11
N GLY A 9 -2.53 2.15 -4.15
CA GLY A 9 -2.41 2.61 -5.53
C GLY A 9 -1.03 3.20 -5.89
N GLY A 10 -0.09 3.18 -4.94
CA GLY A 10 1.32 3.53 -5.19
C GLY A 10 2.08 2.36 -5.81
N ILE A 11 3.24 2.67 -6.43
CA ILE A 11 4.06 1.71 -7.17
C ILE A 11 4.43 0.47 -6.33
N ASP A 12 4.78 0.65 -5.06
CA ASP A 12 5.20 -0.43 -4.18
C ASP A 12 4.06 -1.42 -3.90
N SER A 13 2.87 -0.90 -3.58
CA SER A 13 1.68 -1.74 -3.37
C SER A 13 1.17 -2.37 -4.67
N ALA A 14 1.36 -1.70 -5.81
CA ALA A 14 1.01 -2.24 -7.12
C ALA A 14 1.91 -3.43 -7.49
N LEU A 15 3.24 -3.31 -7.31
CA LEU A 15 4.15 -4.43 -7.54
C LEU A 15 3.88 -5.59 -6.56
N SER A 16 3.63 -5.29 -5.29
CA SER A 16 3.27 -6.32 -4.30
C SER A 16 2.04 -7.12 -4.74
N ALA A 17 0.99 -6.44 -5.23
CA ALA A 17 -0.22 -7.07 -5.73
C ALA A 17 0.06 -7.86 -7.02
N TYR A 18 0.78 -7.29 -7.98
CA TYR A 18 1.14 -7.93 -9.24
C TYR A 18 1.90 -9.24 -9.00
N LYS A 19 2.93 -9.24 -8.15
CA LYS A 19 3.67 -10.46 -7.78
C LYS A 19 2.75 -11.54 -7.18
N LYS A 20 1.85 -11.17 -6.28
CA LYS A 20 0.90 -12.13 -5.69
C LYS A 20 -0.09 -12.68 -6.72
N LEU A 21 -0.52 -11.85 -7.67
CA LEU A 21 -1.43 -12.29 -8.73
C LEU A 21 -0.77 -13.20 -9.76
N THR A 22 0.52 -13.01 -10.06
CA THR A 22 1.22 -13.73 -11.13
C THR A 22 2.11 -14.88 -10.65
N GLN A 23 2.60 -14.83 -9.41
CA GLN A 23 3.59 -15.79 -8.90
C GLN A 23 3.00 -16.80 -7.90
N THR A 24 1.74 -16.69 -7.53
CA THR A 24 1.09 -17.61 -6.59
C THR A 24 -0.35 -17.88 -7.03
N ASP A 25 -0.88 -19.06 -6.69
CA ASP A 25 -2.29 -19.43 -6.90
C ASP A 25 -3.21 -18.97 -5.77
N ASN A 26 -2.66 -18.25 -4.81
CA ASN A 26 -3.41 -17.78 -3.64
C ASN A 26 -4.50 -16.78 -4.05
N ALA A 27 -5.65 -16.80 -3.39
CA ALA A 27 -6.64 -15.75 -3.54
C ALA A 27 -6.07 -14.43 -3.01
N VAL A 28 -6.23 -13.36 -3.78
CA VAL A 28 -5.72 -12.02 -3.48
C VAL A 28 -6.87 -11.11 -3.10
N HIS A 29 -6.76 -10.54 -1.89
CA HIS A 29 -7.67 -9.53 -1.38
C HIS A 29 -6.91 -8.21 -1.28
N LEU A 30 -7.26 -7.25 -2.11
CA LEU A 30 -6.75 -5.88 -2.06
C LEU A 30 -7.59 -5.08 -1.06
N HIS A 31 -6.94 -4.37 -0.15
CA HIS A 31 -7.65 -3.46 0.75
C HIS A 31 -7.07 -2.06 0.67
N HIS A 32 -7.89 -1.11 0.25
CA HIS A 32 -7.54 0.30 0.18
C HIS A 32 -8.05 1.04 1.41
N ILE A 33 -7.14 1.76 2.07
CA ILE A 33 -7.48 2.66 3.19
C ILE A 33 -7.43 4.09 2.68
N ARG A 34 -8.59 4.68 2.50
CA ARG A 34 -8.72 6.10 2.13
C ARG A 34 -8.39 6.97 3.33
N MET A 35 -7.21 7.58 3.33
CA MET A 35 -6.77 8.46 4.43
C MET A 35 -7.09 9.91 4.12
N ILE A 36 -8.07 10.49 4.82
CA ILE A 36 -8.42 11.90 4.72
C ILE A 36 -7.59 12.67 5.74
N ASN A 37 -6.62 13.44 5.23
CA ASN A 37 -5.72 14.26 6.02
C ASN A 37 -5.31 15.53 5.23
N LYS A 38 -4.46 16.38 5.80
CA LYS A 38 -4.00 17.63 5.18
C LYS A 38 -3.20 17.44 3.87
N GLU A 39 -2.67 16.25 3.59
CA GLU A 39 -1.99 15.97 2.32
C GLU A 39 -2.96 15.97 1.13
N ASN A 40 -4.24 15.73 1.37
CA ASN A 40 -5.33 15.74 0.38
C ASN A 40 -5.07 14.84 -0.85
N ARG A 41 -4.33 13.75 -0.67
CA ARG A 41 -3.95 12.82 -1.75
C ARG A 41 -4.98 11.71 -2.01
N HIS A 42 -5.91 11.52 -1.09
CA HIS A 42 -6.85 10.39 -1.08
C HIS A 42 -7.66 10.25 -2.37
N THR A 43 -8.06 11.37 -3.03
CA THR A 43 -8.80 11.29 -4.30
C THR A 43 -7.94 10.76 -5.44
N ALA A 44 -6.68 11.21 -5.53
CA ALA A 44 -5.74 10.70 -6.53
C ALA A 44 -5.41 9.22 -6.30
N GLU A 45 -5.26 8.81 -5.05
CA GLU A 45 -5.09 7.40 -4.68
C GLU A 45 -6.32 6.55 -5.02
N ASP A 46 -7.54 7.05 -4.75
CA ASP A 46 -8.79 6.37 -5.11
C ASP A 46 -8.88 6.09 -6.62
N ILE A 47 -8.46 7.06 -7.46
CA ILE A 47 -8.42 6.92 -8.93
C ILE A 47 -7.40 5.84 -9.32
N ALA A 48 -6.18 5.91 -8.80
CA ALA A 48 -5.14 4.93 -9.08
C ALA A 48 -5.55 3.51 -8.65
N VAL A 49 -6.14 3.37 -7.47
CA VAL A 49 -6.64 2.09 -6.95
C VAL A 49 -7.68 1.48 -7.87
N ARG A 50 -8.64 2.28 -8.37
CA ARG A 50 -9.68 1.80 -9.28
C ARG A 50 -9.07 1.32 -10.61
N ASN A 51 -8.23 2.16 -11.24
CA ASN A 51 -7.60 1.84 -12.52
C ASN A 51 -6.72 0.58 -12.43
N LEU A 52 -5.93 0.48 -11.37
CA LEU A 52 -5.11 -0.71 -11.12
C LEU A 52 -5.95 -1.95 -10.83
N PHE A 53 -7.04 -1.83 -10.07
CA PHE A 53 -7.94 -2.95 -9.80
C PHE A 53 -8.55 -3.49 -11.09
N ASP A 54 -9.04 -2.61 -11.97
CA ASP A 54 -9.58 -3.01 -13.27
C ASP A 54 -8.52 -3.69 -14.17
N ALA A 55 -7.27 -3.25 -14.10
CA ALA A 55 -6.16 -3.90 -14.79
C ALA A 55 -5.84 -5.28 -14.16
N PHE A 56 -5.80 -5.39 -12.84
CA PHE A 56 -5.55 -6.66 -12.15
C PHE A 56 -6.62 -7.70 -12.39
N GLN A 57 -7.90 -7.30 -12.49
CA GLN A 57 -8.99 -8.20 -12.84
C GLN A 57 -8.81 -8.89 -14.19
N ARG A 58 -8.10 -8.26 -15.13
CA ARG A 58 -7.76 -8.87 -16.45
C ARG A 58 -6.62 -9.89 -16.34
N ILE A 59 -5.78 -9.79 -15.31
CA ILE A 59 -4.70 -10.76 -15.06
C ILE A 59 -5.26 -11.98 -14.33
N ARG A 60 -5.93 -11.73 -13.20
CA ARG A 60 -6.58 -12.77 -12.40
C ARG A 60 -7.65 -12.15 -11.49
N PRO A 61 -8.80 -12.83 -11.29
CA PRO A 61 -9.82 -12.35 -10.36
C PRO A 61 -9.25 -12.11 -8.96
N CYS A 62 -9.54 -10.93 -8.40
CA CYS A 62 -9.18 -10.54 -7.05
C CYS A 62 -10.31 -9.72 -6.42
N ILE A 63 -10.28 -9.56 -5.09
CA ILE A 63 -11.29 -8.81 -4.34
C ILE A 63 -10.72 -7.45 -3.98
N LEU A 64 -11.50 -6.38 -4.12
CA LEU A 64 -11.16 -5.06 -3.60
C LEU A 64 -12.16 -4.67 -2.51
N THR A 65 -11.64 -4.33 -1.34
CA THR A 65 -12.41 -3.70 -0.26
C THR A 65 -11.80 -2.36 0.12
N LYS A 66 -12.60 -1.50 0.75
CA LYS A 66 -12.18 -0.15 1.13
C LYS A 66 -12.62 0.17 2.56
N SER A 67 -11.78 0.94 3.26
CA SER A 67 -12.13 1.63 4.49
C SER A 67 -11.75 3.11 4.39
N THR A 68 -12.30 3.93 5.28
CA THR A 68 -11.96 5.35 5.36
C THR A 68 -11.48 5.66 6.77
N TRP A 69 -10.34 6.35 6.83
CA TRP A 69 -9.82 6.89 8.06
C TRP A 69 -9.72 8.42 7.93
N ASP A 70 -10.47 9.14 8.76
CA ASP A 70 -10.55 10.60 8.71
C ASP A 70 -9.77 11.19 9.89
N ALA A 71 -8.62 11.82 9.57
CA ALA A 71 -7.79 12.53 10.52
C ALA A 71 -8.12 14.03 10.60
N CYS A 72 -9.21 14.47 9.97
CA CYS A 72 -9.59 15.87 9.79
C CYS A 72 -8.57 16.68 8.97
N LYS A 73 -8.98 17.25 7.85
CA LYS A 73 -8.12 18.04 6.95
C LYS A 73 -7.49 19.26 7.64
N GLU A 74 -8.16 19.80 8.64
CA GLU A 74 -7.75 20.98 9.39
C GLU A 74 -6.78 20.64 10.52
N SER A 75 -6.68 19.38 10.90
CA SER A 75 -5.74 18.93 11.91
C SER A 75 -4.29 19.14 11.44
N ARG A 76 -3.45 19.71 12.32
CA ARG A 76 -2.00 19.77 12.09
C ARG A 76 -1.34 18.40 12.22
N PHE A 77 -2.05 17.44 12.80
CA PHE A 77 -1.58 16.07 13.01
C PHE A 77 -1.70 15.26 11.73
N ILE A 78 -0.61 14.62 11.32
CA ILE A 78 -0.59 13.56 10.32
C ILE A 78 -0.20 12.29 11.04
N PRO A 79 -1.12 11.33 11.17
CA PRO A 79 -0.78 10.04 11.75
C PRO A 79 0.25 9.31 10.89
N ALA A 80 1.01 8.42 11.52
CA ALA A 80 1.89 7.53 10.80
C ALA A 80 1.04 6.53 10.00
N ASP A 81 0.95 6.73 8.68
CA ASP A 81 0.13 5.91 7.76
C ASP A 81 0.31 4.42 8.02
N MET A 82 1.55 3.97 8.22
CA MET A 82 1.89 2.56 8.38
C MET A 82 1.28 1.95 9.65
N HIS A 83 1.09 2.72 10.73
CA HIS A 83 0.45 2.24 11.96
C HIS A 83 -1.05 1.99 11.75
N ILE A 84 -1.73 2.90 11.03
CA ILE A 84 -3.13 2.74 10.64
C ILE A 84 -3.30 1.54 9.72
N VAL A 85 -2.40 1.39 8.75
CA VAL A 85 -2.38 0.26 7.82
C VAL A 85 -2.25 -1.06 8.58
N ALA A 86 -1.31 -1.15 9.52
CA ALA A 86 -1.06 -2.35 10.31
C ALA A 86 -2.27 -2.74 11.17
N PHE A 87 -2.86 -1.76 11.89
CA PHE A 87 -4.05 -2.00 12.69
C PHE A 87 -5.24 -2.47 11.82
N THR A 88 -5.50 -1.76 10.71
CA THR A 88 -6.62 -2.12 9.82
C THR A 88 -6.43 -3.50 9.21
N ALA A 89 -5.22 -3.83 8.74
CA ALA A 89 -4.91 -5.14 8.19
C ALA A 89 -5.13 -6.26 9.22
N ALA A 90 -4.72 -6.02 10.48
CA ALA A 90 -4.95 -6.96 11.57
C ALA A 90 -6.45 -7.21 11.80
N GLN A 91 -7.28 -6.16 11.85
CA GLN A 91 -8.73 -6.29 12.04
C GLN A 91 -9.41 -7.04 10.89
N ILE A 92 -8.94 -6.86 9.65
CA ILE A 92 -9.42 -7.63 8.50
C ILE A 92 -9.06 -9.11 8.66
N CYS A 93 -7.84 -9.41 9.11
CA CYS A 93 -7.40 -10.78 9.37
C CYS A 93 -8.16 -11.45 10.52
N VAL A 94 -8.59 -10.69 11.53
CA VAL A 94 -9.47 -11.17 12.60
C VAL A 94 -10.84 -11.53 12.03
N SER A 95 -11.40 -10.67 11.17
CA SER A 95 -12.72 -10.86 10.57
C SER A 95 -12.74 -11.95 9.49
N ASN A 96 -11.60 -12.18 8.82
CA ASN A 96 -11.45 -13.20 7.77
C ASN A 96 -10.28 -14.14 8.07
N LYS A 97 -10.55 -15.21 8.79
CA LYS A 97 -9.56 -16.22 9.21
C LYS A 97 -8.92 -16.99 8.04
N SER A 98 -9.45 -16.89 6.83
CA SER A 98 -8.85 -17.50 5.64
C SER A 98 -7.59 -16.77 5.16
N ILE A 99 -7.38 -15.50 5.57
CA ILE A 99 -6.19 -14.73 5.26
C ILE A 99 -5.02 -15.23 6.10
N GLN A 100 -3.93 -15.60 5.45
CA GLN A 100 -2.72 -16.10 6.09
C GLN A 100 -1.54 -15.12 5.98
N HIS A 101 -1.58 -14.21 5.01
CA HIS A 101 -0.55 -13.20 4.79
C HIS A 101 -1.18 -11.81 4.68
N ALA A 102 -0.73 -10.89 5.53
CA ALA A 102 -0.97 -9.45 5.38
C ALA A 102 0.29 -8.83 4.76
N VAL A 103 0.18 -8.42 3.50
CA VAL A 103 1.32 -7.95 2.71
C VAL A 103 1.33 -6.43 2.65
N VAL A 104 2.47 -5.83 2.97
CA VAL A 104 2.72 -4.39 2.86
C VAL A 104 3.81 -4.09 1.83
N GLY A 105 3.59 -3.06 1.03
CA GLY A 105 4.54 -2.59 0.03
C GLY A 105 5.64 -1.73 0.64
N THR A 106 6.58 -2.35 1.36
CA THR A 106 7.80 -1.71 1.85
C THR A 106 9.00 -2.26 1.10
N ASN A 107 9.86 -1.40 0.59
CA ASN A 107 11.02 -1.76 -0.22
C ASN A 107 12.35 -1.38 0.45
N LEU A 108 13.47 -1.80 -0.15
CA LEU A 108 14.82 -1.52 0.35
C LEU A 108 15.14 -0.02 0.38
N SER A 109 14.73 0.74 -0.64
CA SER A 109 14.95 2.19 -0.68
C SER A 109 14.27 2.91 0.48
N ASP A 110 13.11 2.43 0.93
CA ASP A 110 12.44 2.99 2.12
C ASP A 110 13.28 2.80 3.37
N VAL A 111 13.89 1.63 3.55
CA VAL A 111 14.76 1.33 4.69
C VAL A 111 16.03 2.19 4.67
N LEU A 112 16.64 2.36 3.50
CA LEU A 112 17.87 3.16 3.34
C LEU A 112 17.63 4.67 3.51
N ARG A 113 16.39 5.14 3.51
CA ARG A 113 16.03 6.56 3.73
C ARG A 113 16.21 7.04 5.16
N GLY A 114 16.42 6.16 6.13
CA GLY A 114 16.76 6.53 7.50
C GLY A 114 16.16 5.62 8.58
N GLN A 115 16.72 5.73 9.77
CA GLN A 115 16.32 4.93 10.95
C GLN A 115 14.84 5.09 11.30
N ASP A 116 14.25 6.27 11.08
CA ASP A 116 12.82 6.51 11.36
C ASP A 116 11.90 5.58 10.58
N VAL A 117 12.26 5.20 9.35
CA VAL A 117 11.45 4.30 8.52
C VAL A 117 11.52 2.89 9.06
N VAL A 118 12.72 2.44 9.45
CA VAL A 118 12.93 1.13 10.08
C VAL A 118 12.15 1.03 11.39
N GLN A 119 12.25 2.05 12.24
CA GLN A 119 11.55 2.09 13.52
C GLN A 119 10.03 2.08 13.34
N ARG A 120 9.49 2.90 12.43
CA ARG A 120 8.04 2.89 12.11
C ARG A 120 7.57 1.56 11.55
N GLY A 121 8.41 0.90 10.75
CA GLY A 121 8.12 -0.43 10.24
C GLY A 121 8.06 -1.50 11.35
N ALA A 122 8.98 -1.45 12.31
CA ALA A 122 8.99 -2.34 13.47
C ALA A 122 7.76 -2.10 14.38
N ILE A 123 7.41 -0.85 14.64
CA ILE A 123 6.20 -0.50 15.41
C ILE A 123 4.94 -0.99 14.69
N ALA A 124 4.86 -0.83 13.36
CA ALA A 124 3.71 -1.30 12.59
C ALA A 124 3.53 -2.83 12.70
N GLU A 125 4.63 -3.59 12.63
CA GLU A 125 4.61 -5.04 12.81
C GLU A 125 4.12 -5.44 14.21
N GLN A 126 4.59 -4.75 15.26
CA GLN A 126 4.11 -4.94 16.63
C GLN A 126 2.61 -4.61 16.77
N ILE A 127 2.15 -3.51 16.16
CA ILE A 127 0.72 -3.14 16.15
C ILE A 127 -0.10 -4.26 15.47
N PHE A 128 0.37 -4.77 14.34
CA PHE A 128 -0.29 -5.87 13.65
C PHE A 128 -0.37 -7.11 14.53
N ASP A 129 0.75 -7.52 15.14
CA ASP A 129 0.82 -8.71 15.97
C ASP A 129 -0.06 -8.63 17.22
N LEU A 130 -0.14 -7.46 17.84
CA LEU A 130 -1.03 -7.24 19.00
C LEU A 130 -2.50 -7.18 18.58
N ALA A 131 -2.81 -6.54 17.45
CA ALA A 131 -4.18 -6.30 17.01
C ALA A 131 -4.82 -7.48 16.26
N LYS A 132 -4.03 -8.43 15.74
CA LYS A 132 -4.54 -9.60 15.02
C LYS A 132 -5.19 -10.68 15.91
N LEU A 133 -5.10 -10.51 17.25
CA LEU A 133 -5.67 -11.40 18.25
C LEU A 133 -5.32 -12.89 17.98
N ASP A 134 -6.35 -13.72 17.76
CA ASP A 134 -6.25 -15.16 17.48
C ASP A 134 -6.04 -15.48 15.97
N SER A 135 -5.94 -14.46 15.10
CA SER A 135 -5.64 -14.70 13.69
C SER A 135 -4.21 -15.23 13.53
N LYS A 136 -4.07 -16.25 12.68
CA LYS A 136 -2.76 -16.85 12.34
C LYS A 136 -2.05 -16.10 11.20
N ALA A 137 -2.61 -14.98 10.71
CA ALA A 137 -2.02 -14.20 9.65
C ALA A 137 -0.63 -13.67 10.04
N VAL A 138 0.27 -13.61 9.07
CA VAL A 138 1.64 -13.14 9.22
C VAL A 138 1.82 -11.84 8.45
N TRP A 139 2.47 -10.86 9.06
CA TRP A 139 2.88 -9.62 8.39
C TRP A 139 4.05 -9.92 7.45
N THR A 140 3.93 -9.56 6.16
CA THR A 140 4.92 -9.90 5.14
C THR A 140 5.25 -8.71 4.25
N ARG A 141 6.47 -8.70 3.71
CA ARG A 141 7.02 -7.66 2.84
C ARG A 141 7.63 -8.35 1.61
N ASN A 142 6.81 -8.61 0.60
CA ASN A 142 7.21 -9.42 -0.55
C ASN A 142 8.09 -8.71 -1.59
N ILE A 143 8.36 -7.42 -1.41
CA ILE A 143 9.25 -6.60 -2.26
C ILE A 143 10.38 -5.94 -1.45
N PHE A 144 10.62 -6.42 -0.23
CA PHE A 144 11.54 -5.79 0.72
C PHE A 144 12.98 -5.70 0.22
N GLU A 145 13.43 -6.65 -0.57
CA GLU A 145 14.78 -6.70 -1.12
C GLU A 145 14.99 -5.84 -2.36
N LEU A 146 13.93 -5.27 -2.92
CA LEU A 146 13.97 -4.48 -4.14
C LEU A 146 14.16 -2.99 -3.83
N ASN A 147 15.00 -2.31 -4.61
CA ASN A 147 15.09 -0.86 -4.63
C ASN A 147 14.07 -0.24 -5.60
N ASP A 148 13.94 1.10 -5.59
CA ASP A 148 12.96 1.83 -6.43
C ASP A 148 13.17 1.57 -7.93
N GLU A 149 14.40 1.40 -8.41
CA GLU A 149 14.70 1.13 -9.82
C GLU A 149 14.28 -0.29 -10.22
N GLN A 150 14.59 -1.27 -9.37
CA GLN A 150 14.17 -2.65 -9.58
C GLN A 150 12.64 -2.78 -9.58
N ILE A 151 11.95 -2.08 -8.67
CA ILE A 151 10.48 -2.05 -8.63
C ILE A 151 9.93 -1.51 -9.96
N LYS A 152 10.53 -0.45 -10.50
CA LYS A 152 10.13 0.15 -11.77
C LYS A 152 10.33 -0.79 -12.95
N VAL A 153 11.39 -1.58 -12.93
CA VAL A 153 11.68 -2.58 -13.98
C VAL A 153 10.75 -3.79 -13.89
N GLU A 154 10.45 -4.25 -12.66
CA GLU A 154 9.64 -5.45 -12.45
C GLU A 154 8.13 -5.22 -12.62
N LEU A 155 7.65 -3.98 -12.44
CA LEU A 155 6.24 -3.65 -12.66
C LEU A 155 6.03 -3.34 -14.15
N PRO A 156 5.11 -4.05 -14.85
CA PRO A 156 4.79 -3.73 -16.25
C PRO A 156 4.47 -2.25 -16.45
N GLU A 157 4.96 -1.66 -17.53
CA GLU A 157 4.83 -0.23 -17.84
C GLU A 157 3.37 0.24 -17.83
N GLU A 158 2.47 -0.58 -18.36
CA GLU A 158 1.02 -0.29 -18.34
C GLU A 158 0.46 -0.14 -16.92
N LEU A 159 0.93 -0.97 -15.97
CA LEU A 159 0.54 -0.88 -14.56
C LEU A 159 1.25 0.28 -13.86
N TYR A 160 2.54 0.51 -14.17
CA TYR A 160 3.30 1.63 -13.65
C TYR A 160 2.61 2.97 -13.93
N ASN A 161 2.13 3.17 -15.16
CA ASN A 161 1.45 4.39 -15.59
C ASN A 161 0.11 4.63 -14.89
N LEU A 162 -0.49 3.60 -14.27
CA LEU A 162 -1.71 3.71 -13.46
C LEU A 162 -1.44 4.04 -12.00
N THR A 163 -0.18 4.00 -11.54
CA THR A 163 0.16 4.22 -10.12
C THR A 163 0.14 5.70 -9.75
N HIS A 164 -0.13 5.99 -8.46
CA HIS A 164 -0.02 7.32 -7.90
C HIS A 164 0.81 7.32 -6.60
N SER A 165 1.94 8.03 -6.59
CA SER A 165 2.82 8.12 -5.42
C SER A 165 3.08 9.56 -4.93
N CYS A 166 2.46 10.56 -5.55
CA CYS A 166 2.64 11.96 -5.18
C CYS A 166 1.98 12.28 -3.83
N ARG A 167 2.73 12.93 -2.92
CA ARG A 167 2.24 13.32 -1.59
C ARG A 167 1.37 14.59 -1.60
N THR A 168 1.55 15.45 -2.60
CA THR A 168 0.82 16.72 -2.73
C THR A 168 0.35 16.91 -4.17
N PRO A 169 -0.64 16.12 -4.63
CA PRO A 169 -1.11 16.19 -6.01
C PRO A 169 -1.67 17.59 -6.34
N ARG A 170 -1.70 17.90 -7.63
CA ARG A 170 -2.36 19.10 -8.14
C ARG A 170 -3.87 18.98 -8.02
N LYS A 171 -4.60 20.07 -8.31
CA LYS A 171 -6.09 20.07 -8.27
C LYS A 171 -6.71 19.09 -9.26
N ASP A 172 -6.04 18.80 -10.37
CA ASP A 172 -6.43 17.82 -11.38
C ASP A 172 -5.99 16.39 -11.05
N HIS A 173 -5.47 16.19 -9.84
CA HIS A 173 -4.94 14.92 -9.32
C HIS A 173 -3.65 14.44 -9.98
N SER A 174 -3.04 15.21 -10.88
CA SER A 174 -1.73 14.89 -11.47
C SER A 174 -0.60 15.04 -10.44
N PRO A 175 0.58 14.40 -10.68
CA PRO A 175 1.75 14.56 -9.83
C PRO A 175 2.21 16.04 -9.76
N CYS A 176 2.66 16.49 -8.59
CA CYS A 176 3.11 17.87 -8.42
C CYS A 176 4.53 18.13 -8.96
N HIS A 177 5.31 17.10 -9.28
CA HIS A 177 6.71 17.10 -9.74
C HIS A 177 7.72 17.79 -8.80
N ARG A 178 7.32 18.21 -7.59
CA ARG A 178 8.17 18.98 -6.65
C ARG A 178 8.29 18.36 -5.26
N CYS A 179 7.36 17.52 -4.84
CA CYS A 179 7.49 16.85 -3.55
C CYS A 179 8.64 15.82 -3.58
N LYS A 180 9.12 15.45 -2.38
CA LYS A 180 10.24 14.51 -2.23
C LYS A 180 10.00 13.22 -3.03
N THR A 181 8.80 12.66 -2.95
CA THR A 181 8.45 11.41 -3.65
C THR A 181 8.47 11.57 -5.17
N CYS A 182 7.94 12.69 -5.72
CA CYS A 182 8.01 12.93 -7.16
C CYS A 182 9.46 13.04 -7.65
N LYS A 183 10.33 13.74 -6.90
CA LYS A 183 11.75 13.88 -7.25
C LYS A 183 12.49 12.54 -7.20
N GLN A 184 12.20 11.72 -6.21
CA GLN A 184 12.84 10.40 -6.03
C GLN A 184 12.39 9.37 -7.06
N LYS A 185 11.12 9.42 -7.48
CA LYS A 185 10.54 8.47 -8.44
C LYS A 185 10.54 9.00 -9.89
N ASN A 186 11.16 10.15 -10.14
CA ASN A 186 11.21 10.81 -11.47
C ASN A 186 9.80 10.96 -12.09
N LEU A 187 8.83 11.37 -11.29
CA LEU A 187 7.45 11.60 -11.72
C LEU A 187 7.26 13.03 -12.23
#